data_aa8d88ee22f918c4c07233e4d6d6aa5a
#
_entry.id   aa8d88ee22f918c4c07233e4d6d6aa5a
#
_cell.length_a   1.000
_cell.length_b   1.000
_cell.length_c   1.000
_cell.angle_alpha   90.00
_cell.angle_beta   90.00
_cell.angle_gamma   90.00
#
_symmetry.space_group_name_H-M   'P 1'
#
loop_
_entity.id
_entity.type
_entity.pdbx_description
1 polymer ?
#
loop_
_entity_poly.entity_id
_entity_poly.type
_entity_poly.pdbx_seq_one_letter_code
_entity_poly.pdbx_strand_id
1 'polypeptide(L)'
;MFEDALELAENKLLLLYIFYKIKLPISNIQITQIILENNFMNYFTLQQYITELIASNLIKPTEQKGKHRLVISQKGDTVLSLFKERISEKKIELIDNYLKIHIENIKKQLTVSADYTIENNNNYLVNLTASEDSFTLIDIKLSVTSNKQAQNLCKIGRASCRERVW
;
A
#
# COMPACT_ATOMS: atom_id res chain seq x y z
N MET A 1 -9.36 29.14 9.21
CA MET A 1 -9.12 28.88 7.78
C MET A 1 -10.04 27.75 7.35
N PHE A 2 -11.08 28.07 6.62
CA PHE A 2 -12.00 27.04 6.13
C PHE A 2 -11.39 26.44 4.85
N GLU A 3 -10.95 25.21 4.96
CA GLU A 3 -10.70 24.41 3.77
C GLU A 3 -12.01 24.43 2.99
N ASP A 4 -11.95 24.85 1.74
CA ASP A 4 -13.14 24.93 0.92
C ASP A 4 -13.79 23.52 0.88
N ALA A 5 -15.07 23.44 1.15
CA ALA A 5 -15.80 22.17 1.15
C ALA A 5 -15.63 21.41 -0.19
N LEU A 6 -15.39 22.15 -1.26
CA LEU A 6 -15.11 21.59 -2.59
C LEU A 6 -13.74 20.92 -2.64
N GLU A 7 -12.72 21.54 -2.03
CA GLU A 7 -11.36 20.97 -1.96
C GLU A 7 -11.34 19.70 -1.11
N LEU A 8 -12.03 19.72 0.03
CA LEU A 8 -12.16 18.55 0.90
C LEU A 8 -12.80 17.38 0.14
N ALA A 9 -13.89 17.63 -0.56
CA ALA A 9 -14.58 16.63 -1.37
C ALA A 9 -13.68 16.10 -2.49
N GLU A 10 -12.99 16.99 -3.20
CA GLU A 10 -12.06 16.63 -4.27
C GLU A 10 -10.92 15.76 -3.74
N ASN A 11 -10.32 16.11 -2.62
CA ASN A 11 -9.22 15.36 -2.03
C ASN A 11 -9.65 13.94 -1.60
N LYS A 12 -10.83 13.78 -1.03
CA LYS A 12 -11.39 12.46 -0.72
C LYS A 12 -11.67 11.62 -1.97
N LEU A 13 -12.22 12.25 -3.01
CA LEU A 13 -12.43 11.59 -4.29
C LEU A 13 -11.11 11.19 -4.96
N LEU A 14 -10.08 12.02 -4.84
CA LEU A 14 -8.74 11.70 -5.34
C LEU A 14 -8.16 10.46 -4.65
N LEU A 15 -8.34 10.33 -3.35
CA LEU A 15 -7.93 9.12 -2.62
C LEU A 15 -8.67 7.88 -3.13
N LEU A 16 -9.98 7.96 -3.30
CA LEU A 16 -10.76 6.85 -3.87
C LEU A 16 -10.29 6.49 -5.29
N TYR A 17 -9.95 7.49 -6.09
CA TYR A 17 -9.42 7.29 -7.43
C TYR A 17 -8.09 6.54 -7.44
N ILE A 18 -7.19 6.87 -6.52
CA ILE A 18 -5.91 6.18 -6.38
C ILE A 18 -6.12 4.71 -6.01
N PHE A 19 -6.96 4.42 -5.03
CA PHE A 19 -7.30 3.04 -4.65
C PHE A 19 -7.93 2.27 -5.81
N TYR A 20 -8.81 2.91 -6.56
CA TYR A 20 -9.46 2.32 -7.72
C TYR A 20 -8.46 1.97 -8.83
N LYS A 21 -7.52 2.88 -9.12
CA LYS A 21 -6.51 2.67 -10.17
C LYS A 21 -5.51 1.58 -9.84
N ILE A 22 -5.10 1.47 -8.59
CA ILE A 22 -4.13 0.46 -8.17
C ILE A 22 -4.74 -0.94 -8.22
N LYS A 23 -6.03 -1.09 -7.91
CA LYS A 23 -6.80 -2.36 -7.92
C LYS A 23 -6.27 -3.45 -6.98
N LEU A 24 -5.33 -3.12 -6.12
CA LEU A 24 -4.71 -4.04 -5.18
C LEU A 24 -4.82 -3.46 -3.77
N PRO A 25 -4.92 -4.31 -2.74
CA PRO A 25 -4.81 -3.84 -1.37
C PRO A 25 -3.43 -3.22 -1.14
N ILE A 26 -3.39 -2.00 -0.62
CA ILE A 26 -2.15 -1.26 -0.34
C ILE A 26 -2.08 -0.87 1.14
N SER A 27 -0.85 -0.68 1.63
CA SER A 27 -0.62 -0.24 3.00
C SER A 27 -0.83 1.26 3.16
N ASN A 28 -1.05 1.68 4.41
CA ASN A 28 -1.08 3.11 4.75
C ASN A 28 0.24 3.82 4.38
N ILE A 29 1.37 3.12 4.51
CA ILE A 29 2.68 3.66 4.12
C ILE A 29 2.73 3.94 2.61
N GLN A 30 2.22 3.03 1.80
CA GLN A 30 2.22 3.18 0.34
C GLN A 30 1.34 4.33 -0.12
N ILE A 31 0.12 4.45 0.41
CA ILE A 31 -0.75 5.58 0.05
C ILE A 31 -0.17 6.92 0.56
N THR A 32 0.44 6.92 1.73
CA THR A 32 1.11 8.11 2.27
C THR A 32 2.25 8.55 1.35
N GLN A 33 3.07 7.63 0.89
CA GLN A 33 4.16 7.92 -0.04
C GLN A 33 3.63 8.56 -1.34
N ILE A 34 2.60 7.97 -1.94
CA ILE A 34 2.00 8.51 -3.17
C ILE A 34 1.53 9.95 -2.97
N ILE A 35 0.83 10.21 -1.88
CA ILE A 35 0.25 11.53 -1.61
C ILE A 35 1.33 12.58 -1.31
N LEU A 36 2.33 12.23 -0.50
CA LEU A 36 3.39 13.18 -0.12
C LEU A 36 4.35 13.47 -1.28
N GLU A 37 4.71 12.49 -2.07
CA GLU A 37 5.58 12.69 -3.25
C GLU A 37 4.94 13.61 -4.30
N ASN A 38 3.62 13.60 -4.41
CA ASN A 38 2.89 14.45 -5.35
C ASN A 38 2.37 15.76 -4.71
N ASN A 39 2.64 15.99 -3.45
CA ASN A 39 2.22 17.19 -2.70
C ASN A 39 0.71 17.47 -2.77
N PHE A 40 -0.13 16.44 -2.75
CA PHE A 40 -1.58 16.63 -2.82
C PHE A 40 -2.17 17.12 -1.51
N MET A 41 -1.66 16.65 -0.39
CA MET A 41 -2.06 17.07 0.95
C MET A 41 -0.98 16.70 1.97
N ASN A 42 -1.06 17.27 3.17
CA ASN A 42 -0.13 16.92 4.25
C ASN A 42 -0.51 15.59 4.92
N TYR A 43 0.43 15.04 5.70
CA TYR A 43 0.27 13.76 6.38
C TYR A 43 -0.96 13.72 7.30
N PHE A 44 -1.18 14.74 8.10
CA PHE A 44 -2.27 14.75 9.08
C PHE A 44 -3.64 14.79 8.40
N THR A 45 -3.78 15.62 7.38
CA THR A 45 -4.98 15.70 6.55
C THR A 45 -5.28 14.34 5.88
N LEU A 46 -4.25 13.69 5.34
CA LEU A 46 -4.37 12.37 4.73
C LEU A 46 -4.89 11.33 5.73
N GLN A 47 -4.29 11.26 6.91
CA GLN A 47 -4.71 10.30 7.94
C GLN A 47 -6.14 10.54 8.41
N GLN A 48 -6.54 11.80 8.53
CA GLN A 48 -7.91 12.16 8.84
C GLN A 48 -8.88 11.68 7.75
N TYR A 49 -8.57 11.93 6.50
CA TYR A 49 -9.43 11.52 5.38
C TYR A 49 -9.51 9.99 5.25
N ILE A 50 -8.43 9.28 5.44
CA ILE A 50 -8.44 7.81 5.45
C ILE A 50 -9.38 7.30 6.57
N THR A 51 -9.28 7.86 7.76
CA THR A 51 -10.15 7.49 8.89
C THR A 51 -11.62 7.75 8.56
N GLU A 52 -11.93 8.90 7.98
CA GLU A 52 -13.30 9.27 7.60
C GLU A 52 -13.84 8.38 6.46
N LEU A 53 -13.00 8.03 5.48
CA LEU A 53 -13.38 7.13 4.39
C LEU A 53 -13.65 5.70 4.89
N ILE A 54 -12.91 5.23 5.86
CA ILE A 54 -13.16 3.94 6.53
C ILE A 54 -14.47 4.00 7.31
N ALA A 55 -14.70 5.06 8.09
CA ALA A 55 -15.91 5.25 8.85
C ALA A 55 -17.17 5.31 7.97
N SER A 56 -17.04 5.86 6.77
CA SER A 56 -18.10 5.93 5.75
C SER A 56 -18.25 4.66 4.90
N ASN A 57 -17.44 3.64 5.16
CA ASN A 57 -17.41 2.38 4.39
C ASN A 57 -17.04 2.55 2.89
N LEU A 58 -16.33 3.60 2.55
CA LEU A 58 -15.86 3.85 1.19
C LEU A 58 -14.52 3.14 0.91
N ILE A 59 -13.71 2.97 1.96
CA ILE A 59 -12.50 2.16 1.99
C ILE A 59 -12.66 1.11 3.07
N LYS A 60 -12.17 -0.08 2.83
CA LYS A 60 -12.20 -1.19 3.79
C LYS A 60 -10.79 -1.56 4.22
N PRO A 61 -10.52 -1.68 5.53
CA PRO A 61 -9.34 -2.39 5.98
C PRO A 61 -9.47 -3.88 5.62
N THR A 62 -8.38 -4.44 5.13
CA THR A 62 -8.26 -5.86 4.85
C THR A 62 -6.94 -6.38 5.39
N GLU A 63 -6.85 -7.65 5.57
CA GLU A 63 -5.63 -8.30 6.02
C GLU A 63 -5.12 -9.24 4.92
N GLN A 64 -3.88 -9.05 4.54
CA GLN A 64 -3.23 -9.88 3.55
C GLN A 64 -1.90 -10.37 4.10
N LYS A 65 -1.79 -11.69 4.26
CA LYS A 65 -0.59 -12.34 4.83
C LYS A 65 -0.19 -11.75 6.20
N GLY A 66 -1.18 -11.49 7.07
CA GLY A 66 -0.94 -10.91 8.40
C GLY A 66 -0.61 -9.42 8.42
N LYS A 67 -0.70 -8.74 7.28
CA LYS A 67 -0.43 -7.29 7.17
C LYS A 67 -1.71 -6.51 6.89
N HIS A 68 -1.88 -5.41 7.59
CA HIS A 68 -3.01 -4.51 7.37
C HIS A 68 -2.88 -3.78 6.03
N ARG A 69 -3.91 -3.86 5.23
CA ARG A 69 -4.02 -3.23 3.92
C ARG A 69 -5.35 -2.48 3.83
N LEU A 70 -5.44 -1.60 2.86
CA LEU A 70 -6.64 -0.85 2.55
C LEU A 70 -7.03 -1.12 1.10
N VAL A 71 -8.33 -1.22 0.86
CA VAL A 71 -8.90 -1.44 -0.47
C VAL A 71 -10.18 -0.64 -0.62
N ILE A 72 -10.47 -0.18 -1.83
CA ILE A 72 -11.74 0.48 -2.12
C ILE A 72 -12.90 -0.51 -1.97
N SER A 73 -14.00 -0.05 -1.34
CA SER A 73 -15.21 -0.84 -1.23
C SER A 73 -16.08 -0.70 -2.49
N GLN A 74 -17.08 -1.56 -2.63
CA GLN A 74 -18.07 -1.43 -3.70
C GLN A 74 -18.83 -0.09 -3.59
N LYS A 75 -19.13 0.37 -2.38
CA LYS A 75 -19.73 1.68 -2.14
C LYS A 75 -18.79 2.81 -2.57
N GLY A 76 -17.49 2.69 -2.26
CA GLY A 76 -16.46 3.66 -2.69
C GLY A 76 -16.34 3.74 -4.19
N ASP A 77 -16.36 2.61 -4.88
CA ASP A 77 -16.33 2.55 -6.34
C ASP A 77 -17.57 3.22 -6.95
N THR A 78 -18.74 2.97 -6.40
CA THR A 78 -20.01 3.63 -6.84
C THR A 78 -19.94 5.14 -6.64
N VAL A 79 -19.50 5.61 -5.48
CA VAL A 79 -19.36 7.05 -5.20
C VAL A 79 -18.35 7.69 -6.16
N LEU A 80 -17.22 7.05 -6.39
CA LEU A 80 -16.22 7.54 -7.33
C LEU A 80 -16.80 7.68 -8.74
N SER A 81 -17.51 6.67 -9.23
CA SER A 81 -18.08 6.71 -10.59
C SER A 81 -19.11 7.83 -10.75
N LEU A 82 -19.86 8.17 -9.70
CA LEU A 82 -20.83 9.26 -9.72
C LEU A 82 -20.20 10.65 -9.69
N PHE A 83 -19.07 10.81 -9.01
CA PHE A 83 -18.47 12.11 -8.71
C PHE A 83 -17.07 12.31 -9.30
N LYS A 84 -16.57 11.39 -10.11
CA LYS A 84 -15.23 11.45 -10.70
C LYS A 84 -14.95 12.78 -11.43
N GLU A 85 -15.95 13.35 -12.06
CA GLU A 85 -15.83 14.61 -12.79
C GLU A 85 -15.48 15.81 -11.90
N ARG A 86 -15.66 15.69 -10.60
CA ARG A 86 -15.29 16.73 -9.62
C ARG A 86 -13.79 16.75 -9.31
N ILE A 87 -13.04 15.74 -9.73
CA ILE A 87 -11.60 15.74 -9.57
C ILE A 87 -10.99 16.53 -10.71
N SER A 88 -10.06 17.43 -10.39
CA SER A 88 -9.32 18.20 -11.40
C SER A 88 -8.60 17.27 -12.38
N GLU A 89 -8.74 17.52 -13.68
CA GLU A 89 -8.05 16.75 -14.73
C GLU A 89 -6.53 16.75 -14.54
N LYS A 90 -5.97 17.85 -14.06
CA LYS A 90 -4.55 17.98 -13.76
C LYS A 90 -4.12 17.00 -12.67
N LYS A 91 -4.90 16.85 -11.60
CA LYS A 91 -4.61 15.89 -10.52
C LYS A 91 -4.73 14.44 -11.00
N ILE A 92 -5.74 14.14 -11.83
CA ILE A 92 -5.90 12.83 -12.46
C ILE A 92 -4.70 12.50 -13.33
N GLU A 93 -4.26 13.41 -14.18
CA GLU A 93 -3.10 13.22 -15.05
C GLU A 93 -1.81 12.98 -14.25
N LEU A 94 -1.59 13.77 -13.20
CA LEU A 94 -0.44 13.59 -12.32
C LEU A 94 -0.43 12.20 -11.67
N ILE A 95 -1.57 11.74 -11.18
CA ILE A 95 -1.70 10.41 -10.57
C ILE A 95 -1.51 9.31 -11.62
N ASP A 96 -2.12 9.43 -12.77
CA ASP A 96 -2.01 8.42 -13.82
C ASP A 96 -0.55 8.27 -14.29
N ASN A 97 0.15 9.38 -14.47
CA ASN A 97 1.57 9.35 -14.82
C ASN A 97 2.44 8.77 -13.71
N TYR A 98 2.19 9.16 -12.46
CA TYR A 98 2.91 8.62 -11.32
C TYR A 98 2.71 7.11 -11.18
N LEU A 99 1.47 6.65 -11.24
CA LEU A 99 1.16 5.22 -11.13
C LEU A 99 1.72 4.41 -12.29
N LYS A 100 1.70 4.95 -13.50
CA LYS A 100 2.29 4.29 -14.67
C LYS A 100 3.78 3.99 -14.47
N ILE A 101 4.51 4.89 -13.81
CA ILE A 101 5.93 4.73 -13.53
C ILE A 101 6.16 3.80 -12.33
N HIS A 102 5.36 3.92 -11.29
CA HIS A 102 5.60 3.27 -9.99
C HIS A 102 4.77 2.03 -9.71
N ILE A 103 3.78 1.69 -10.57
CA ILE A 103 2.85 0.59 -10.30
C ILE A 103 3.57 -0.76 -10.15
N GLU A 104 4.61 -0.98 -10.91
CA GLU A 104 5.39 -2.21 -10.80
C GLU A 104 6.11 -2.32 -9.44
N ASN A 105 6.65 -1.22 -8.95
CA ASN A 105 7.27 -1.19 -7.62
C ASN A 105 6.24 -1.37 -6.51
N ILE A 106 5.05 -0.81 -6.65
CA ILE A 106 3.95 -1.00 -5.71
C ILE A 106 3.52 -2.46 -5.68
N LYS A 107 3.33 -3.08 -6.83
CA LYS A 107 2.99 -4.50 -6.96
C LYS A 107 4.07 -5.40 -6.35
N LYS A 108 5.34 -5.11 -6.61
CA LYS A 108 6.48 -5.87 -6.08
C LYS A 108 6.59 -5.79 -4.56
N GLN A 109 6.35 -4.63 -3.97
CA GLN A 109 6.29 -4.49 -2.51
C GLN A 109 5.20 -5.36 -1.90
N LEU A 110 4.14 -5.62 -2.63
CA LEU A 110 3.06 -6.52 -2.21
C LEU A 110 3.42 -8.00 -2.32
N THR A 111 4.36 -8.34 -3.22
CA THR A 111 4.71 -9.73 -3.52
C THR A 111 5.93 -10.25 -2.77
N VAL A 112 6.75 -9.38 -2.21
CA VAL A 112 7.91 -9.77 -1.41
C VAL A 112 7.60 -9.63 0.07
N SER A 113 7.72 -10.72 0.82
CA SER A 113 7.61 -10.68 2.27
C SER A 113 8.83 -11.33 2.93
N ALA A 114 9.29 -10.72 3.99
CA ALA A 114 10.39 -11.22 4.81
C ALA A 114 10.00 -11.01 6.27
N ASP A 115 9.67 -12.09 6.94
CA ASP A 115 9.24 -12.08 8.33
C ASP A 115 10.02 -13.12 9.13
N TYR A 116 10.07 -12.95 10.43
CA TYR A 116 10.61 -13.96 11.32
C TYR A 116 9.72 -14.13 12.54
N THR A 117 9.68 -15.36 13.04
CA THR A 117 8.94 -15.75 14.24
C THR A 117 9.85 -16.44 15.22
N ILE A 118 9.50 -16.40 16.49
CA ILE A 118 10.22 -17.14 17.53
C ILE A 118 9.76 -18.60 17.45
N GLU A 119 10.72 -19.48 17.28
CA GLU A 119 10.52 -20.92 17.30
C GLU A 119 10.78 -21.49 18.72
N ASN A 120 10.34 -22.70 18.99
CA ASN A 120 10.66 -23.38 20.26
C ASN A 120 12.18 -23.45 20.45
N ASN A 121 12.66 -23.29 21.69
CA ASN A 121 14.08 -23.29 22.08
C ASN A 121 14.88 -22.03 21.74
N ASN A 122 14.25 -20.85 21.72
CA ASN A 122 14.90 -19.56 21.45
C ASN A 122 15.54 -19.42 20.07
N ASN A 123 15.17 -20.25 19.12
CA ASN A 123 15.54 -20.07 17.73
C ASN A 123 14.52 -19.18 17.01
N TYR A 124 14.95 -18.58 15.93
CA TYR A 124 14.11 -17.73 15.09
C TYR A 124 13.94 -18.37 13.73
N LEU A 125 12.69 -18.51 13.30
CA LEU A 125 12.36 -18.98 11.95
C LEU A 125 12.18 -17.77 11.04
N VAL A 126 13.03 -17.63 10.04
CA VAL A 126 12.97 -16.59 9.03
C VAL A 126 12.20 -17.13 7.82
N ASN A 127 11.14 -16.45 7.42
CA ASN A 127 10.38 -16.75 6.21
C ASN A 127 10.66 -15.67 5.16
N LEU A 128 11.19 -16.08 4.02
CA LEU A 128 11.39 -15.22 2.86
C LEU A 128 10.50 -15.75 1.74
N THR A 129 9.52 -14.97 1.34
CA THR A 129 8.64 -15.31 0.23
C THR A 129 8.66 -14.23 -0.83
N ALA A 130 8.74 -14.64 -2.09
CA ALA A 130 8.53 -13.78 -3.24
C ALA A 130 7.49 -14.45 -4.12
N SER A 131 6.45 -13.72 -4.46
CA SER A 131 5.39 -14.21 -5.34
C SER A 131 5.10 -13.20 -6.43
N GLU A 132 4.78 -13.70 -7.60
CA GLU A 132 4.34 -12.92 -8.74
C GLU A 132 2.91 -13.35 -9.08
N ASP A 133 1.99 -12.39 -9.04
CA ASP A 133 0.56 -12.65 -9.15
C ASP A 133 0.09 -13.68 -8.11
N SER A 134 -0.38 -14.83 -8.53
CA SER A 134 -0.80 -15.92 -7.65
C SER A 134 0.24 -17.02 -7.47
N PHE A 135 1.42 -16.86 -8.07
CA PHE A 135 2.48 -17.88 -8.01
C PHE A 135 3.56 -17.49 -6.99
N THR A 136 3.89 -18.42 -6.10
CA THR A 136 5.04 -18.29 -5.22
C THR A 136 6.30 -18.68 -5.98
N LEU A 137 7.19 -17.70 -6.22
CA LEU A 137 8.46 -17.93 -6.91
C LEU A 137 9.53 -18.47 -5.97
N ILE A 138 9.57 -17.93 -4.76
CA ILE A 138 10.55 -18.29 -3.73
C ILE A 138 9.81 -18.39 -2.39
N ASP A 139 10.01 -19.49 -1.70
CA ASP A 139 9.58 -19.69 -0.32
C ASP A 139 10.74 -20.35 0.44
N ILE A 140 11.46 -19.55 1.23
CA ILE A 140 12.62 -20.01 1.99
C ILE A 140 12.32 -19.88 3.48
N LYS A 141 12.55 -20.95 4.21
CA LYS A 141 12.47 -20.99 5.67
C LYS A 141 13.84 -21.33 6.24
N LEU A 142 14.35 -20.46 7.09
CA LEU A 142 15.66 -20.61 7.71
C LEU A 142 15.54 -20.48 9.22
N SER A 143 16.11 -21.44 9.96
CA SER A 143 16.27 -21.33 11.40
C SER A 143 17.60 -20.68 11.74
N VAL A 144 17.56 -19.64 12.55
CA VAL A 144 18.73 -18.92 13.05
C VAL A 144 18.70 -18.79 14.56
N THR A 145 19.85 -18.62 15.18
CA THR A 145 19.98 -18.67 16.64
C THR A 145 19.88 -17.30 17.32
N SER A 146 19.90 -16.21 16.58
CA SER A 146 19.81 -14.87 17.16
C SER A 146 18.83 -13.97 16.42
N ASN A 147 18.21 -13.06 17.16
CA ASN A 147 17.32 -12.03 16.63
C ASN A 147 18.02 -11.14 15.60
N LYS A 148 19.28 -10.78 15.87
CA LYS A 148 20.09 -9.95 14.95
C LYS A 148 20.29 -10.62 13.62
N GLN A 149 20.57 -11.93 13.59
CA GLN A 149 20.68 -12.70 12.34
C GLN A 149 19.35 -12.75 11.60
N ALA A 150 18.23 -12.96 12.32
CA ALA A 150 16.90 -12.96 11.71
C ALA A 150 16.58 -11.61 11.05
N GLN A 151 16.82 -10.51 11.73
CA GLN A 151 16.62 -9.18 11.18
C GLN A 151 17.50 -8.90 9.96
N ASN A 152 18.77 -9.28 10.01
CA ASN A 152 19.70 -9.09 8.89
C ASN A 152 19.29 -9.92 7.67
N LEU A 153 18.86 -11.16 7.85
CA LEU A 153 18.35 -12.00 6.75
C LEU A 153 17.09 -11.44 6.13
N CYS A 154 16.18 -10.90 6.91
CA CYS A 154 14.99 -10.22 6.38
C CYS A 154 15.36 -9.00 5.53
N LYS A 155 16.32 -8.19 5.96
CA LYS A 155 16.81 -7.03 5.19
C LYS A 155 17.51 -7.45 3.89
N ILE A 156 18.37 -8.44 3.95
CA ILE A 156 19.09 -8.97 2.78
C ILE A 156 18.10 -9.58 1.79
N GLY A 157 17.13 -10.37 2.26
CA GLY A 157 16.12 -10.99 1.42
C GLY A 157 15.27 -9.96 0.68
N ARG A 158 14.83 -8.89 1.33
CA ARG A 158 14.10 -7.79 0.71
C ARG A 158 14.94 -7.04 -0.32
N ALA A 159 16.18 -6.72 0.00
CA ALA A 159 17.09 -6.02 -0.91
C ALA A 159 17.39 -6.86 -2.15
N SER A 160 17.71 -8.15 -1.99
CA SER A 160 18.00 -9.07 -3.11
C SER A 160 16.80 -9.22 -4.05
N CYS A 161 15.58 -9.28 -3.51
CA CYS A 161 14.39 -9.35 -4.33
C CYS A 161 14.11 -8.05 -5.09
N ARG A 162 14.48 -6.89 -4.53
CA ARG A 162 14.35 -5.60 -5.22
C ARG A 162 15.36 -5.43 -6.34
N GLU A 163 16.59 -5.88 -6.16
CA GLU A 163 17.66 -5.72 -7.16
C GLU A 163 17.48 -6.61 -8.38
N ARG A 164 16.79 -7.75 -8.25
CA ARG A 164 16.59 -8.71 -9.36
C ARG A 164 15.47 -8.33 -10.31
N VAL A 165 14.85 -7.21 -10.11
CA VAL A 165 13.74 -6.79 -10.94
C VAL A 165 14.21 -5.79 -11.99
N TRP A 166 14.78 -6.32 -13.00
CA TRP A 166 15.22 -5.63 -14.22
C TRP A 166 14.24 -5.92 -15.35
#